data_806895c1507ad9be0ba9f45136892dbe
#
_entry.id   806895c1507ad9be0ba9f45136892dbe
#
_cell.length_a   1.000
_cell.length_b   1.000
_cell.length_c   1.000
_cell.angle_alpha   90.00
_cell.angle_beta   90.00
_cell.angle_gamma   90.00
#
_symmetry.space_group_name_H-M   'P 1'
#
loop_
_entity.id
_entity.type
_entity.pdbx_description
1 polymer ?
#
loop_
_entity_poly.entity_id
_entity_poly.type
_entity_poly.pdbx_seq_one_letter_code
_entity_poly.pdbx_strand_id
1 'polypeptide(L)'
;MFDKTDVTGILGSGTPGKYLLYEEIVMQEPIKVTREGRVLVVVLDRPKANAIDLETSRRLGEAFVMLRDDSDLSVGVVTGGGEKIFCAGWDLKALSSGEMQTDNWWDDDYGPGGFAGLTELWDLNKPVIAALNGIVIGGGFELALACDLIIAAEHVTFSLPELPLGMVPDAGAIQRLHRRLPYNKAMEMYLLGQRMSAQDAAAHGLVNKVVPLDKLMETAMAWANQLAEVAPLALQSVKELLRAIEKDTIQEAFETMRTADLPNYREMLKSDDVQEGVNAFVEKRDAKFTGS
;
A
#
# COMPACT_ATOMS: atom_id res chain seq x y z
N MET A 1 -18.85 28.99 -14.14
CA MET A 1 -18.78 30.35 -13.59
C MET A 1 -19.17 30.22 -12.13
N PHE A 2 -18.22 29.83 -11.27
CA PHE A 2 -18.45 29.68 -9.83
C PHE A 2 -17.50 30.61 -9.08
N ASP A 3 -18.07 31.27 -8.13
CA ASP A 3 -17.62 32.45 -7.41
C ASP A 3 -16.46 32.14 -6.46
N LYS A 4 -15.42 32.96 -6.48
CA LYS A 4 -14.32 32.94 -5.52
C LYS A 4 -14.76 33.77 -4.31
N THR A 5 -15.01 33.11 -3.19
CA THR A 5 -15.13 33.80 -1.91
C THR A 5 -13.82 33.77 -1.14
N ASP A 6 -13.25 34.92 -1.01
CA ASP A 6 -12.17 35.40 -0.15
C ASP A 6 -12.18 34.82 1.26
N VAL A 7 -11.03 34.30 1.71
CA VAL A 7 -10.72 34.14 3.12
C VAL A 7 -9.38 34.86 3.41
N THR A 8 -9.47 36.19 3.48
CA THR A 8 -8.43 37.00 4.11
C THR A 8 -8.87 37.38 5.52
N GLY A 9 -8.10 36.99 6.51
CA GLY A 9 -8.21 37.55 7.85
C GLY A 9 -7.81 36.58 8.96
N ILE A 10 -6.55 36.57 9.35
CA ILE A 10 -6.03 36.83 10.71
C ILE A 10 -4.50 36.63 10.63
N LEU A 11 -3.77 37.75 10.48
CA LEU A 11 -2.32 37.79 10.71
C LEU A 11 -2.08 38.15 12.19
N GLY A 12 -1.66 37.17 12.97
CA GLY A 12 -1.05 37.40 14.28
C GLY A 12 0.46 37.41 14.12
N SER A 13 1.12 38.48 14.57
CA SER A 13 2.56 38.66 14.61
C SER A 13 3.22 37.68 15.60
N GLY A 14 4.04 36.76 15.12
CA GLY A 14 4.84 35.85 15.93
C GLY A 14 6.00 35.27 15.11
N THR A 15 7.19 35.35 15.66
CA THR A 15 8.55 34.97 15.26
C THR A 15 8.70 33.83 14.22
N PRO A 16 9.71 33.86 13.31
CA PRO A 16 9.88 32.86 12.26
C PRO A 16 10.44 31.56 12.83
N GLY A 17 9.59 30.57 13.01
CA GLY A 17 9.94 29.22 13.37
C GLY A 17 9.25 28.23 12.44
N LYS A 18 10.06 27.47 11.69
CA LYS A 18 9.75 26.27 10.90
C LYS A 18 8.38 26.28 10.22
N TYR A 19 8.32 26.75 8.98
CA TYR A 19 7.21 26.50 8.08
C TYR A 19 7.22 25.00 7.72
N LEU A 20 6.37 24.20 8.38
CA LEU A 20 5.87 22.95 7.82
C LEU A 20 5.01 23.37 6.63
N LEU A 21 5.50 23.15 5.43
CA LEU A 21 4.73 23.27 4.21
C LEU A 21 3.64 22.18 4.25
N TYR A 22 2.42 22.56 4.64
CA TYR A 22 1.23 21.76 4.39
C TYR A 22 0.95 21.83 2.90
N GLU A 23 1.39 20.82 2.15
CA GLU A 23 1.12 20.70 0.73
C GLU A 23 -0.29 20.14 0.51
N GLU A 24 -0.98 20.73 -0.46
CA GLU A 24 -2.33 20.54 -0.93
C GLU A 24 -3.01 19.21 -0.59
N ILE A 25 -4.10 19.31 0.19
CA ILE A 25 -5.09 18.23 0.33
C ILE A 25 -5.92 18.20 -0.94
N VAL A 26 -5.67 17.26 -1.83
CA VAL A 26 -6.57 16.99 -2.96
C VAL A 26 -7.68 16.08 -2.44
N MET A 27 -8.80 16.69 -2.04
CA MET A 27 -10.01 15.95 -1.65
C MET A 27 -10.67 15.37 -2.90
N GLN A 28 -10.54 14.06 -3.11
CA GLN A 28 -11.30 13.32 -4.12
C GLN A 28 -12.09 12.21 -3.41
N GLU A 29 -13.40 12.39 -3.24
CA GLU A 29 -14.25 11.26 -2.83
C GLU A 29 -14.15 10.15 -3.91
N PRO A 30 -13.99 8.87 -3.55
CA PRO A 30 -14.08 8.22 -2.22
C PRO A 30 -12.74 8.03 -1.49
N ILE A 31 -11.66 8.67 -1.90
CA ILE A 31 -10.35 8.60 -1.25
C ILE A 31 -9.84 10.00 -0.91
N LYS A 32 -8.95 10.07 0.09
CA LYS A 32 -8.16 11.27 0.38
C LYS A 32 -6.69 10.95 0.16
N VAL A 33 -6.01 11.79 -0.59
CA VAL A 33 -4.59 11.64 -0.88
C VAL A 33 -3.86 12.85 -0.31
N THR A 34 -2.86 12.61 0.52
CA THR A 34 -1.99 13.66 1.07
C THR A 34 -0.53 13.29 0.87
N ARG A 35 0.30 14.30 0.71
CA ARG A 35 1.75 14.16 0.62
C ARG A 35 2.40 14.68 1.89
N GLU A 36 3.20 13.86 2.54
CA GLU A 36 4.00 14.22 3.70
C GLU A 36 5.48 13.97 3.40
N GLY A 37 6.17 15.00 2.93
CA GLY A 37 7.54 14.87 2.42
C GLY A 37 7.60 13.91 1.23
N ARG A 38 8.32 12.80 1.38
CA ARG A 38 8.46 11.75 0.35
C ARG A 38 7.45 10.60 0.52
N VAL A 39 6.46 10.76 1.39
CA VAL A 39 5.44 9.75 1.66
C VAL A 39 4.10 10.17 1.08
N LEU A 40 3.46 9.27 0.33
CA LEU A 40 2.08 9.42 -0.14
C LEU A 40 1.15 8.69 0.83
N VAL A 41 0.25 9.42 1.48
CA VAL A 41 -0.77 8.83 2.36
C VAL A 41 -2.09 8.79 1.61
N VAL A 42 -2.65 7.57 1.48
CA VAL A 42 -3.92 7.29 0.81
C VAL A 42 -4.92 6.80 1.86
N VAL A 43 -5.99 7.54 2.06
CA VAL A 43 -7.08 7.17 2.97
C VAL A 43 -8.29 6.77 2.15
N LEU A 44 -8.70 5.51 2.24
CA LEU A 44 -9.96 5.04 1.71
C LEU A 44 -11.09 5.52 2.64
N ASP A 45 -11.83 6.56 2.23
CA ASP A 45 -12.84 7.23 3.07
C ASP A 45 -14.20 7.23 2.37
N ARG A 46 -14.76 6.04 2.23
CA ARG A 46 -16.06 5.80 1.64
C ARG A 46 -17.04 5.24 2.68
N PRO A 47 -17.88 6.10 3.28
CA PRO A 47 -18.85 5.64 4.28
C PRO A 47 -19.85 4.61 3.68
N LYS A 48 -20.26 3.59 4.42
CA LYS A 48 -20.06 3.32 5.85
C LYS A 48 -18.98 2.28 6.13
N ALA A 49 -18.50 1.57 5.09
CA ALA A 49 -17.72 0.35 5.25
C ALA A 49 -16.41 0.38 4.44
N ASN A 50 -16.08 1.50 3.83
CA ASN A 50 -14.93 1.62 2.92
C ASN A 50 -14.94 0.50 1.85
N ALA A 51 -16.15 0.18 1.35
CA ALA A 51 -16.32 -0.81 0.29
C ALA A 51 -15.81 -0.25 -1.05
N ILE A 52 -15.34 -1.13 -1.92
CA ILE A 52 -14.72 -0.77 -3.19
C ILE A 52 -15.66 -1.09 -4.35
N ASP A 53 -16.06 -0.06 -5.08
CA ASP A 53 -16.68 -0.13 -6.41
C ASP A 53 -15.67 0.23 -7.50
N LEU A 54 -16.11 0.29 -8.76
CA LEU A 54 -15.23 0.60 -9.89
C LEU A 54 -14.57 1.99 -9.76
N GLU A 55 -15.34 2.99 -9.33
CA GLU A 55 -14.82 4.35 -9.17
C GLU A 55 -13.77 4.43 -8.04
N THR A 56 -14.06 3.79 -6.91
CA THR A 56 -13.12 3.72 -5.79
C THR A 56 -11.82 3.01 -6.19
N SER A 57 -11.95 1.92 -6.96
CA SER A 57 -10.80 1.18 -7.47
C SER A 57 -9.93 2.04 -8.40
N ARG A 58 -10.57 2.75 -9.36
CA ARG A 58 -9.84 3.67 -10.26
C ARG A 58 -9.10 4.76 -9.50
N ARG A 59 -9.75 5.40 -8.52
CA ARG A 59 -9.12 6.45 -7.71
C ARG A 59 -7.95 5.95 -6.89
N LEU A 60 -8.06 4.76 -6.29
CA LEU A 60 -6.93 4.11 -5.63
C LEU A 60 -5.80 3.85 -6.60
N GLY A 61 -6.11 3.33 -7.80
CA GLY A 61 -5.13 3.08 -8.84
C GLY A 61 -4.42 4.35 -9.31
N GLU A 62 -5.14 5.44 -9.52
CA GLU A 62 -4.56 6.75 -9.85
C GLU A 62 -3.59 7.23 -8.76
N ALA A 63 -3.95 7.06 -7.48
CA ALA A 63 -3.06 7.41 -6.37
C ALA A 63 -1.78 6.56 -6.34
N PHE A 64 -1.87 5.26 -6.59
CA PHE A 64 -0.68 4.40 -6.63
C PHE A 64 0.16 4.61 -7.91
N VAL A 65 -0.45 5.01 -9.02
CA VAL A 65 0.27 5.48 -10.21
C VAL A 65 1.02 6.78 -9.91
N MET A 66 0.40 7.72 -9.19
CA MET A 66 1.11 8.92 -8.72
C MET A 66 2.32 8.54 -7.86
N LEU A 67 2.17 7.60 -6.91
CA LEU A 67 3.32 7.09 -6.14
C LEU A 67 4.41 6.53 -7.05
N ARG A 68 4.04 5.73 -8.06
CA ARG A 68 4.98 5.12 -9.01
C ARG A 68 5.77 6.16 -9.78
N ASP A 69 5.07 7.13 -10.35
CA ASP A 69 5.60 8.02 -11.39
C ASP A 69 6.28 9.29 -10.83
N ASP A 70 5.90 9.74 -9.63
CA ASP A 70 6.49 10.92 -9.01
C ASP A 70 7.84 10.59 -8.34
N SER A 71 8.95 11.08 -8.91
CA SER A 71 10.32 10.84 -8.41
C SER A 71 10.56 11.37 -6.99
N ASP A 72 9.77 12.36 -6.55
CA ASP A 72 9.89 12.92 -5.21
C ASP A 72 9.18 12.06 -4.14
N LEU A 73 8.38 11.08 -4.54
CA LEU A 73 7.74 10.13 -3.65
C LEU A 73 8.56 8.83 -3.56
N SER A 74 8.67 8.27 -2.37
CA SER A 74 9.43 7.04 -2.11
C SER A 74 8.58 5.91 -1.55
N VAL A 75 7.52 6.22 -0.80
CA VAL A 75 6.74 5.24 -0.02
C VAL A 75 5.27 5.62 -0.04
N GLY A 76 4.40 4.62 -0.14
CA GLY A 76 2.97 4.77 0.09
C GLY A 76 2.54 4.27 1.46
N VAL A 77 1.55 4.93 2.06
CA VAL A 77 0.82 4.44 3.23
C VAL A 77 -0.65 4.41 2.87
N VAL A 78 -1.32 3.28 3.03
CA VAL A 78 -2.77 3.16 2.83
C VAL A 78 -3.47 2.82 4.14
N THR A 79 -4.57 3.52 4.42
CA THR A 79 -5.41 3.29 5.61
C THR A 79 -6.89 3.51 5.30
N GLY A 80 -7.78 3.12 6.21
CA GLY A 80 -9.22 3.38 6.08
C GLY A 80 -9.65 4.64 6.83
N GLY A 81 -10.67 5.32 6.34
CA GLY A 81 -11.36 6.37 7.09
C GLY A 81 -12.12 5.80 8.29
N GLY A 82 -12.15 6.54 9.39
CA GLY A 82 -12.76 6.12 10.65
C GLY A 82 -11.88 5.16 11.46
N GLU A 83 -12.49 4.46 12.42
CA GLU A 83 -11.74 3.66 13.40
C GLU A 83 -12.16 2.18 13.43
N LYS A 84 -13.24 1.81 12.73
CA LYS A 84 -13.87 0.50 12.89
C LYS A 84 -13.59 -0.46 11.73
N ILE A 85 -13.47 0.06 10.54
CA ILE A 85 -13.35 -0.73 9.31
C ILE A 85 -12.24 -0.13 8.47
N PHE A 86 -11.24 -0.93 8.15
CA PHE A 86 -10.26 -0.58 7.13
C PHE A 86 -10.93 -0.63 5.76
N CYS A 87 -11.44 -1.80 5.37
CA CYS A 87 -12.16 -2.00 4.12
C CYS A 87 -12.96 -3.30 4.18
N ALA A 88 -14.23 -3.24 3.75
CA ALA A 88 -15.13 -4.38 3.68
C ALA A 88 -15.06 -5.16 2.34
N GLY A 89 -14.15 -4.78 1.45
CA GLY A 89 -14.00 -5.41 0.14
C GLY A 89 -14.98 -4.86 -0.91
N TRP A 90 -15.43 -5.72 -1.82
CA TRP A 90 -16.32 -5.35 -2.92
C TRP A 90 -17.61 -4.72 -2.42
N ASP A 91 -18.07 -3.70 -3.14
CA ASP A 91 -19.39 -3.13 -2.89
C ASP A 91 -20.48 -4.08 -3.43
N LEU A 92 -21.02 -4.91 -2.52
CA LEU A 92 -22.07 -5.88 -2.86
C LEU A 92 -23.35 -5.22 -3.37
N LYS A 93 -23.55 -3.91 -3.13
CA LYS A 93 -24.69 -3.18 -3.71
C LYS A 93 -24.44 -2.85 -5.16
N ALA A 94 -23.25 -2.35 -5.50
CA ALA A 94 -22.84 -2.12 -6.88
C ALA A 94 -22.87 -3.43 -7.69
N LEU A 95 -22.46 -4.55 -7.07
CA LEU A 95 -22.54 -5.87 -7.66
C LEU A 95 -24.01 -6.29 -7.90
N SER A 96 -24.89 -6.10 -6.92
CA SER A 96 -26.31 -6.49 -7.03
C SER A 96 -27.10 -5.60 -7.99
N SER A 97 -26.67 -4.36 -8.22
CA SER A 97 -27.30 -3.43 -9.19
C SER A 97 -26.84 -3.67 -10.63
N GLY A 98 -25.81 -4.49 -10.84
CA GLY A 98 -25.21 -4.74 -12.15
C GLY A 98 -24.22 -3.65 -12.59
N GLU A 99 -23.82 -2.76 -11.70
CA GLU A 99 -22.72 -1.80 -11.95
C GLU A 99 -21.36 -2.50 -12.02
N MET A 100 -21.22 -3.65 -11.38
CA MET A 100 -20.07 -4.55 -11.42
C MET A 100 -20.53 -5.93 -11.87
N GLN A 101 -19.66 -6.66 -12.55
CA GLN A 101 -19.96 -8.00 -13.04
C GLN A 101 -19.40 -9.07 -12.09
N THR A 102 -20.04 -10.25 -12.06
CA THR A 102 -19.49 -11.45 -11.41
C THR A 102 -18.88 -12.39 -12.43
N ASP A 103 -19.35 -12.31 -13.68
CA ASP A 103 -18.85 -13.10 -14.81
C ASP A 103 -17.71 -12.32 -15.47
N ASN A 104 -16.52 -12.90 -15.51
CA ASN A 104 -15.33 -12.25 -16.02
C ASN A 104 -15.09 -10.87 -15.36
N TRP A 105 -15.23 -10.80 -14.04
CA TRP A 105 -15.13 -9.54 -13.27
C TRP A 105 -13.86 -8.74 -13.60
N TRP A 106 -12.77 -9.41 -14.01
CA TRP A 106 -11.50 -8.80 -14.41
C TRP A 106 -11.56 -8.02 -15.74
N ASP A 107 -12.65 -8.14 -16.51
CA ASP A 107 -12.90 -7.36 -17.73
C ASP A 107 -13.55 -6.00 -17.42
N ASP A 108 -14.01 -5.77 -16.19
CA ASP A 108 -14.52 -4.48 -15.76
C ASP A 108 -13.37 -3.46 -15.66
N ASP A 109 -13.70 -2.18 -15.88
CA ASP A 109 -12.73 -1.09 -15.80
C ASP A 109 -12.46 -0.68 -14.35
N TYR A 110 -11.58 -1.40 -13.67
CA TYR A 110 -11.07 -1.04 -12.34
C TYR A 110 -10.03 0.07 -12.36
N GLY A 111 -9.62 0.55 -13.55
CA GLY A 111 -8.53 1.48 -13.72
C GLY A 111 -7.14 0.83 -13.57
N PRO A 112 -6.09 1.61 -13.40
CA PRO A 112 -4.74 1.08 -13.27
C PRO A 112 -4.59 0.26 -11.99
N GLY A 113 -3.88 -0.88 -12.10
CA GLY A 113 -3.54 -1.74 -10.97
C GLY A 113 -4.63 -2.73 -10.55
N GLY A 114 -5.68 -2.91 -11.37
CA GLY A 114 -6.75 -3.88 -11.14
C GLY A 114 -7.62 -3.52 -9.94
N PHE A 115 -8.30 -4.52 -9.37
CA PHE A 115 -9.15 -4.30 -8.20
C PHE A 115 -8.38 -3.60 -7.06
N ALA A 116 -9.01 -2.62 -6.44
CA ALA A 116 -8.43 -1.77 -5.39
C ALA A 116 -7.15 -1.02 -5.83
N GLY A 117 -6.88 -0.94 -7.13
CA GLY A 117 -5.80 -0.13 -7.71
C GLY A 117 -4.38 -0.57 -7.39
N LEU A 118 -4.20 -1.67 -6.67
CA LEU A 118 -2.88 -2.16 -6.24
C LEU A 118 -2.67 -3.66 -6.47
N THR A 119 -3.77 -4.42 -6.60
CA THR A 119 -3.65 -5.88 -6.66
C THR A 119 -2.92 -6.38 -7.91
N GLU A 120 -2.89 -5.57 -8.98
CA GLU A 120 -2.25 -5.89 -10.26
C GLU A 120 -1.32 -4.77 -10.78
N LEU A 121 -0.89 -3.85 -9.91
CA LEU A 121 0.06 -2.80 -10.28
C LEU A 121 1.51 -3.34 -10.23
N TRP A 122 1.85 -4.17 -11.21
CA TRP A 122 3.09 -4.95 -11.21
C TRP A 122 4.37 -4.12 -11.32
N ASP A 123 4.29 -2.92 -11.86
CA ASP A 123 5.42 -2.01 -12.08
C ASP A 123 5.65 -1.01 -10.93
N LEU A 124 4.85 -1.06 -9.86
CA LEU A 124 5.09 -0.27 -8.66
C LEU A 124 6.22 -0.88 -7.83
N ASN A 125 7.43 -0.38 -8.01
CA ASN A 125 8.62 -0.80 -7.26
C ASN A 125 8.81 -0.06 -5.93
N LYS A 126 8.08 1.02 -5.68
CA LYS A 126 8.10 1.72 -4.39
C LYS A 126 7.27 0.95 -3.36
N PRO A 127 7.70 0.87 -2.10
CA PRO A 127 6.97 0.13 -1.07
C PRO A 127 5.67 0.81 -0.68
N VAL A 128 4.70 -0.02 -0.30
CA VAL A 128 3.42 0.41 0.28
C VAL A 128 3.22 -0.24 1.65
N ILE A 129 2.90 0.56 2.65
CA ILE A 129 2.57 0.13 4.01
C ILE A 129 1.04 0.17 4.18
N ALA A 130 0.44 -0.95 4.55
CA ALA A 130 -0.95 -0.97 5.02
C ALA A 130 -0.99 -0.62 6.51
N ALA A 131 -1.65 0.48 6.86
CA ALA A 131 -1.95 0.88 8.23
C ALA A 131 -3.41 0.52 8.53
N LEU A 132 -3.64 -0.65 9.11
CA LEU A 132 -4.96 -1.23 9.29
C LEU A 132 -5.61 -0.72 10.57
N ASN A 133 -6.63 0.12 10.42
CA ASN A 133 -7.32 0.82 11.51
C ASN A 133 -8.59 0.11 12.00
N GLY A 134 -8.96 -1.02 11.41
CA GLY A 134 -10.19 -1.73 11.75
C GLY A 134 -10.35 -3.04 10.99
N ILE A 135 -11.58 -3.51 10.87
CA ILE A 135 -11.93 -4.79 10.22
C ILE A 135 -11.47 -4.83 8.76
N VAL A 136 -10.87 -5.93 8.35
CA VAL A 136 -10.31 -6.20 7.02
C VAL A 136 -11.02 -7.42 6.43
N ILE A 137 -11.89 -7.21 5.43
CA ILE A 137 -12.75 -8.27 4.89
C ILE A 137 -12.58 -8.37 3.37
N GLY A 138 -12.53 -9.61 2.85
CA GLY A 138 -12.60 -9.89 1.43
C GLY A 138 -11.60 -9.08 0.60
N GLY A 139 -12.09 -8.33 -0.38
CA GLY A 139 -11.26 -7.44 -1.20
C GLY A 139 -10.45 -6.40 -0.41
N GLY A 140 -10.90 -6.03 0.80
CA GLY A 140 -10.08 -5.21 1.70
C GLY A 140 -8.86 -5.96 2.23
N PHE A 141 -8.98 -7.27 2.42
CA PHE A 141 -7.84 -8.10 2.76
C PHE A 141 -6.93 -8.32 1.54
N GLU A 142 -7.49 -8.41 0.36
CA GLU A 142 -6.73 -8.51 -0.89
C GLU A 142 -5.88 -7.26 -1.15
N LEU A 143 -6.43 -6.06 -0.88
CA LEU A 143 -5.67 -4.81 -0.88
C LEU A 143 -4.53 -4.83 0.15
N ALA A 144 -4.79 -5.26 1.39
CA ALA A 144 -3.76 -5.37 2.42
C ALA A 144 -2.67 -6.38 2.04
N LEU A 145 -3.02 -7.50 1.39
CA LEU A 145 -2.08 -8.48 0.87
C LEU A 145 -1.26 -7.98 -0.33
N ALA A 146 -1.72 -6.97 -1.04
CA ALA A 146 -0.95 -6.35 -2.12
C ALA A 146 0.11 -5.37 -1.59
N CYS A 147 0.00 -4.94 -0.32
CA CYS A 147 1.00 -4.11 0.34
C CYS A 147 2.23 -4.92 0.77
N ASP A 148 3.37 -4.23 0.90
CA ASP A 148 4.65 -4.84 1.25
C ASP A 148 4.79 -5.06 2.77
N LEU A 149 4.31 -4.09 3.56
CA LEU A 149 4.34 -4.13 5.02
C LEU A 149 2.94 -3.89 5.59
N ILE A 150 2.62 -4.56 6.70
CA ILE A 150 1.32 -4.45 7.36
C ILE A 150 1.52 -4.10 8.83
N ILE A 151 0.95 -2.98 9.25
CA ILE A 151 0.83 -2.58 10.65
C ILE A 151 -0.66 -2.57 10.99
N ALA A 152 -1.05 -3.19 12.09
CA ALA A 152 -2.45 -3.31 12.47
C ALA A 152 -2.71 -2.74 13.87
N ALA A 153 -3.86 -2.11 14.05
CA ALA A 153 -4.36 -1.80 15.39
C ALA A 153 -4.77 -3.11 16.11
N GLU A 154 -4.70 -3.11 17.45
CA GLU A 154 -4.92 -4.31 18.29
C GLU A 154 -6.26 -5.00 18.08
N HIS A 155 -7.29 -4.23 17.70
CA HIS A 155 -8.66 -4.73 17.50
C HIS A 155 -8.95 -5.20 16.07
N VAL A 156 -7.97 -5.13 15.17
CA VAL A 156 -8.12 -5.56 13.78
C VAL A 156 -8.41 -7.05 13.68
N THR A 157 -9.34 -7.39 12.79
CA THR A 157 -9.61 -8.78 12.43
C THR A 157 -9.64 -8.93 10.92
N PHE A 158 -9.20 -10.08 10.44
CA PHE A 158 -9.14 -10.45 9.03
C PHE A 158 -10.13 -11.57 8.74
N SER A 159 -10.81 -11.54 7.60
CA SER A 159 -11.65 -12.67 7.15
C SER A 159 -11.85 -12.65 5.64
N LEU A 160 -12.14 -13.84 5.09
CA LEU A 160 -12.48 -14.08 3.69
C LEU A 160 -13.85 -14.79 3.63
N PRO A 161 -14.98 -14.05 3.69
CA PRO A 161 -16.31 -14.64 3.73
C PRO A 161 -16.94 -14.82 2.35
N GLU A 162 -16.17 -15.08 1.30
CA GLU A 162 -16.63 -15.16 -0.08
C GLU A 162 -17.40 -16.44 -0.36
N LEU A 163 -17.02 -17.59 0.21
CA LEU A 163 -17.68 -18.86 -0.09
C LEU A 163 -19.18 -18.90 0.23
N PRO A 164 -19.69 -18.33 1.34
CA PRO A 164 -21.13 -18.22 1.57
C PRO A 164 -21.88 -17.36 0.54
N LEU A 165 -21.16 -16.52 -0.21
CA LEU A 165 -21.71 -15.72 -1.32
C LEU A 165 -21.62 -16.45 -2.67
N GLY A 166 -21.07 -17.68 -2.69
CA GLY A 166 -20.87 -18.45 -3.92
C GLY A 166 -19.67 -17.97 -4.74
N MET A 167 -18.76 -17.19 -4.14
CA MET A 167 -17.56 -16.62 -4.76
C MET A 167 -16.30 -17.16 -4.12
N VAL A 168 -15.15 -16.82 -4.70
CA VAL A 168 -13.81 -17.06 -4.13
C VAL A 168 -13.08 -15.71 -4.03
N PRO A 169 -12.11 -15.55 -3.10
CA PRO A 169 -11.34 -14.31 -2.97
C PRO A 169 -10.20 -14.25 -4.01
N ASP A 170 -10.55 -14.05 -5.28
CA ASP A 170 -9.66 -14.19 -6.44
C ASP A 170 -9.03 -12.89 -6.94
N ALA A 171 -9.38 -11.75 -6.33
CA ALA A 171 -8.75 -10.46 -6.64
C ALA A 171 -7.39 -10.26 -5.90
N GLY A 172 -6.80 -11.31 -5.37
CA GLY A 172 -5.47 -11.26 -4.77
C GLY A 172 -5.22 -12.19 -3.59
N ALA A 173 -6.26 -12.65 -2.88
CA ALA A 173 -6.04 -13.51 -1.71
C ALA A 173 -5.62 -14.93 -2.12
N ILE A 174 -6.32 -15.55 -3.07
CA ILE A 174 -5.94 -16.88 -3.60
C ILE A 174 -4.47 -16.88 -4.05
N GLN A 175 -4.01 -15.80 -4.70
CA GLN A 175 -2.66 -15.70 -5.25
C GLN A 175 -1.59 -15.45 -4.17
N ARG A 176 -1.93 -14.78 -3.05
CA ARG A 176 -0.94 -14.25 -2.08
C ARG A 176 -0.98 -14.89 -0.70
N LEU A 177 -2.18 -15.19 -0.15
CA LEU A 177 -2.30 -15.54 1.27
C LEU A 177 -1.56 -16.84 1.63
N HIS A 178 -1.70 -17.89 0.80
CA HIS A 178 -1.02 -19.18 1.03
C HIS A 178 0.52 -19.12 0.90
N ARG A 179 1.05 -18.02 0.37
CA ARG A 179 2.49 -17.75 0.30
C ARG A 179 3.00 -16.99 1.53
N ARG A 180 2.09 -16.39 2.31
CA ARG A 180 2.40 -15.58 3.50
C ARG A 180 2.00 -16.24 4.82
N LEU A 181 1.09 -17.21 4.77
CA LEU A 181 0.65 -18.01 5.93
C LEU A 181 0.97 -19.49 5.74
N PRO A 182 1.13 -20.24 6.83
CA PRO A 182 1.11 -21.69 6.75
C PRO A 182 -0.11 -22.20 5.99
N TYR A 183 0.09 -23.16 5.08
CA TYR A 183 -0.94 -23.59 4.13
C TYR A 183 -2.29 -23.93 4.81
N ASN A 184 -2.26 -24.73 5.89
CA ASN A 184 -3.49 -25.10 6.60
C ASN A 184 -4.21 -23.89 7.21
N LYS A 185 -3.46 -22.86 7.63
CA LYS A 185 -4.06 -21.62 8.18
C LYS A 185 -4.72 -20.78 7.07
N ALA A 186 -4.09 -20.72 5.90
CA ALA A 186 -4.70 -20.08 4.74
C ALA A 186 -5.98 -20.84 4.30
N MET A 187 -5.94 -22.20 4.27
CA MET A 187 -7.11 -23.03 3.92
C MET A 187 -8.24 -22.88 4.93
N GLU A 188 -7.96 -22.77 6.22
CA GLU A 188 -8.96 -22.48 7.25
C GLU A 188 -9.69 -21.15 6.96
N MET A 189 -8.94 -20.11 6.59
CA MET A 189 -9.51 -18.81 6.24
C MET A 189 -10.34 -18.88 4.96
N TYR A 190 -9.85 -19.54 3.91
CA TYR A 190 -10.59 -19.67 2.65
C TYR A 190 -11.86 -20.49 2.80
N LEU A 191 -11.77 -21.68 3.41
CA LEU A 191 -12.87 -22.65 3.39
C LEU A 191 -13.90 -22.43 4.48
N LEU A 192 -13.48 -21.96 5.66
CA LEU A 192 -14.35 -21.78 6.81
C LEU A 192 -14.70 -20.31 7.06
N GLY A 193 -14.06 -19.36 6.36
CA GLY A 193 -14.24 -17.93 6.60
C GLY A 193 -13.85 -17.50 8.02
N GLN A 194 -12.99 -18.29 8.69
CA GLN A 194 -12.58 -18.02 10.07
C GLN A 194 -11.92 -16.64 10.18
N ARG A 195 -12.31 -15.93 11.23
CA ARG A 195 -11.68 -14.65 11.54
C ARG A 195 -10.33 -14.88 12.23
N MET A 196 -9.33 -14.12 11.79
CA MET A 196 -8.01 -14.09 12.41
C MET A 196 -7.83 -12.75 13.12
N SER A 197 -7.35 -12.73 14.36
CA SER A 197 -7.00 -11.52 15.09
C SER A 197 -5.69 -10.90 14.55
N ALA A 198 -5.45 -9.62 14.85
CA ALA A 198 -4.18 -8.97 14.55
C ALA A 198 -3.00 -9.68 15.21
N GLN A 199 -3.18 -10.16 16.44
CA GLN A 199 -2.17 -10.89 17.22
C GLN A 199 -1.83 -12.23 16.57
N ASP A 200 -2.85 -13.01 16.17
CA ASP A 200 -2.62 -14.29 15.45
C ASP A 200 -1.95 -14.04 14.10
N ALA A 201 -2.38 -13.01 13.38
CA ALA A 201 -1.76 -12.62 12.11
C ALA A 201 -0.28 -12.24 12.28
N ALA A 202 0.07 -11.54 13.36
CA ALA A 202 1.46 -11.22 13.70
C ALA A 202 2.24 -12.47 14.11
N ALA A 203 1.64 -13.36 14.92
CA ALA A 203 2.28 -14.62 15.33
C ALA A 203 2.61 -15.53 14.13
N HIS A 204 1.84 -15.44 13.05
CA HIS A 204 2.07 -16.16 11.80
C HIS A 204 2.92 -15.38 10.78
N GLY A 205 3.38 -14.16 11.10
CA GLY A 205 4.23 -13.34 10.23
C GLY A 205 3.50 -12.60 9.10
N LEU A 206 2.17 -12.58 9.10
CA LEU A 206 1.37 -11.81 8.15
C LEU A 206 1.37 -10.33 8.48
N VAL A 207 1.25 -9.98 9.75
CA VAL A 207 1.31 -8.60 10.26
C VAL A 207 2.68 -8.35 10.85
N ASN A 208 3.35 -7.28 10.41
CA ASN A 208 4.68 -6.92 10.88
C ASN A 208 4.68 -6.35 12.30
N LYS A 209 3.64 -5.60 12.65
CA LYS A 209 3.52 -4.98 13.97
C LYS A 209 2.07 -4.74 14.36
N VAL A 210 1.74 -5.03 15.62
CA VAL A 210 0.45 -4.71 16.23
C VAL A 210 0.66 -3.60 17.26
N VAL A 211 -0.18 -2.57 17.21
CA VAL A 211 -0.08 -1.37 18.07
C VAL A 211 -1.47 -0.90 18.53
N PRO A 212 -1.56 -0.12 19.61
CA PRO A 212 -2.80 0.60 19.93
C PRO A 212 -3.25 1.49 18.76
N LEU A 213 -4.56 1.68 18.59
CA LEU A 213 -5.11 2.42 17.45
C LEU A 213 -4.56 3.86 17.36
N ASP A 214 -4.44 4.54 18.49
CA ASP A 214 -3.88 5.90 18.58
C ASP A 214 -2.40 5.99 18.18
N LYS A 215 -1.70 4.84 18.11
CA LYS A 215 -0.29 4.73 17.68
C LYS A 215 -0.13 4.22 16.25
N LEU A 216 -1.22 3.87 15.58
CA LEU A 216 -1.16 3.23 14.27
C LEU A 216 -0.47 4.13 13.23
N MET A 217 -1.00 5.33 12.99
CA MET A 217 -0.46 6.24 11.97
C MET A 217 0.92 6.78 12.35
N GLU A 218 1.16 7.07 13.64
CA GLU A 218 2.49 7.44 14.12
C GLU A 218 3.53 6.36 13.76
N THR A 219 3.18 5.09 13.98
CA THR A 219 4.09 3.96 13.67
C THR A 219 4.27 3.78 12.16
N ALA A 220 3.18 3.86 11.38
CA ALA A 220 3.24 3.73 9.93
C ALA A 220 4.09 4.83 9.30
N MET A 221 3.91 6.07 9.72
CA MET A 221 4.68 7.21 9.26
C MET A 221 6.15 7.14 9.68
N ALA A 222 6.44 6.65 10.89
CA ALA A 222 7.83 6.43 11.32
C ALA A 222 8.55 5.42 10.40
N TRP A 223 7.89 4.31 10.04
CA TRP A 223 8.46 3.34 9.09
C TRP A 223 8.56 3.90 7.68
N ALA A 224 7.53 4.62 7.23
CA ALA A 224 7.54 5.25 5.90
C ALA A 224 8.69 6.27 5.78
N ASN A 225 8.90 7.11 6.79
CA ASN A 225 10.01 8.07 6.81
C ASN A 225 11.36 7.36 6.84
N GLN A 226 11.51 6.28 7.62
CA GLN A 226 12.73 5.47 7.60
C GLN A 226 13.03 4.90 6.20
N LEU A 227 12.01 4.42 5.48
CA LEU A 227 12.16 3.94 4.10
C LEU A 227 12.42 5.09 3.11
N ALA A 228 11.91 6.28 3.36
CA ALA A 228 12.12 7.44 2.52
C ALA A 228 13.54 8.04 2.62
N GLU A 229 14.27 7.67 3.69
CA GLU A 229 15.67 8.11 3.92
C GLU A 229 16.70 7.20 3.27
N VAL A 230 16.34 6.02 2.77
CA VAL A 230 17.28 5.12 2.08
C VAL A 230 17.41 5.47 0.60
N ALA A 231 18.49 4.98 -0.03
CA ALA A 231 18.72 5.17 -1.46
C ALA A 231 17.53 4.70 -2.31
N PRO A 232 16.87 5.58 -3.07
CA PRO A 232 15.62 5.27 -3.76
C PRO A 232 15.73 4.12 -4.76
N LEU A 233 16.82 4.08 -5.53
CA LEU A 233 17.07 3.00 -6.48
C LEU A 233 17.31 1.65 -5.79
N ALA A 234 18.00 1.63 -4.66
CA ALA A 234 18.20 0.41 -3.88
C ALA A 234 16.87 -0.12 -3.33
N LEU A 235 16.03 0.77 -2.81
CA LEU A 235 14.70 0.44 -2.30
C LEU A 235 13.81 -0.19 -3.39
N GLN A 236 13.79 0.42 -4.59
CA GLN A 236 13.02 -0.06 -5.73
C GLN A 236 13.57 -1.37 -6.30
N SER A 237 14.89 -1.53 -6.31
CA SER A 237 15.56 -2.74 -6.83
C SER A 237 15.17 -3.99 -6.04
N VAL A 238 14.89 -3.90 -4.74
CA VAL A 238 14.44 -5.05 -3.95
C VAL A 238 13.15 -5.65 -4.51
N LYS A 239 12.15 -4.82 -4.79
CA LYS A 239 10.85 -5.30 -5.34
C LYS A 239 10.99 -5.79 -6.78
N GLU A 240 11.76 -5.08 -7.61
CA GLU A 240 12.05 -5.48 -8.98
C GLU A 240 12.71 -6.86 -9.04
N LEU A 241 13.76 -7.08 -8.23
CA LEU A 241 14.49 -8.34 -8.16
C LEU A 241 13.61 -9.47 -7.66
N LEU A 242 12.90 -9.28 -6.53
CA LEU A 242 12.04 -10.33 -5.96
C LEU A 242 10.96 -10.77 -6.94
N ARG A 243 10.36 -9.83 -7.67
CA ARG A 243 9.37 -10.15 -8.70
C ARG A 243 9.97 -10.91 -9.88
N ALA A 244 11.16 -10.51 -10.32
CA ALA A 244 11.83 -11.15 -11.45
C ALA A 244 12.19 -12.61 -11.16
N ILE A 245 12.59 -12.92 -9.92
CA ILE A 245 13.06 -14.25 -9.52
C ILE A 245 12.00 -15.12 -8.81
N GLU A 246 10.74 -14.66 -8.71
CA GLU A 246 9.70 -15.30 -7.88
C GLU A 246 9.46 -16.79 -8.25
N LYS A 247 9.71 -17.17 -9.50
CA LYS A 247 9.48 -18.52 -10.01
C LYS A 247 10.77 -19.34 -10.14
N ASP A 248 11.92 -18.72 -9.91
CA ASP A 248 13.21 -19.30 -10.17
C ASP A 248 13.69 -20.21 -9.03
N THR A 249 14.44 -21.24 -9.35
CA THR A 249 15.30 -21.89 -8.38
C THR A 249 16.42 -20.94 -7.95
N ILE A 250 17.10 -21.22 -6.84
CA ILE A 250 18.20 -20.34 -6.35
C ILE A 250 19.26 -20.11 -7.44
N GLN A 251 19.61 -21.15 -8.20
CA GLN A 251 20.61 -21.05 -9.26
C GLN A 251 20.11 -20.17 -10.40
N GLU A 252 18.89 -20.40 -10.87
CA GLU A 252 18.24 -19.60 -11.93
C GLU A 252 18.08 -18.14 -11.49
N ALA A 253 17.71 -17.88 -10.22
CA ALA A 253 17.59 -16.52 -9.69
C ALA A 253 18.91 -15.73 -9.82
N PHE A 254 20.06 -16.33 -9.54
CA PHE A 254 21.36 -15.69 -9.78
C PHE A 254 21.61 -15.40 -11.27
N GLU A 255 21.18 -16.28 -12.17
CA GLU A 255 21.30 -16.09 -13.60
C GLU A 255 20.34 -14.98 -14.09
N THR A 256 19.08 -15.01 -13.66
CA THR A 256 18.09 -13.96 -13.93
C THR A 256 18.60 -12.59 -13.48
N MET A 257 19.15 -12.47 -12.27
CA MET A 257 19.71 -11.22 -11.78
C MET A 257 20.88 -10.70 -12.63
N ARG A 258 21.64 -11.58 -13.29
CA ARG A 258 22.79 -11.20 -14.15
C ARG A 258 22.36 -10.82 -15.55
N THR A 259 21.33 -11.47 -16.11
CA THR A 259 21.01 -11.45 -17.54
C THR A 259 19.72 -10.72 -17.88
N ALA A 260 18.75 -10.67 -16.97
CA ALA A 260 17.45 -10.03 -17.23
C ALA A 260 17.56 -8.50 -17.32
N ASP A 261 16.60 -7.90 -18.00
CA ASP A 261 16.41 -6.46 -18.03
C ASP A 261 15.77 -6.00 -16.72
N LEU A 262 16.59 -5.42 -15.85
CA LEU A 262 16.27 -4.98 -14.50
C LEU A 262 16.74 -3.53 -14.34
N PRO A 263 15.99 -2.56 -14.87
CA PRO A 263 16.44 -1.17 -14.98
C PRO A 263 16.81 -0.55 -13.65
N ASN A 264 15.95 -0.64 -12.60
CA ASN A 264 16.28 -0.06 -11.29
C ASN A 264 17.55 -0.69 -10.70
N TYR A 265 17.69 -2.02 -10.80
CA TYR A 265 18.87 -2.70 -10.29
C TYR A 265 20.14 -2.31 -11.07
N ARG A 266 20.06 -2.17 -12.40
CA ARG A 266 21.21 -1.77 -13.24
C ARG A 266 21.61 -0.31 -12.98
N GLU A 267 20.65 0.57 -12.80
CA GLU A 267 20.87 1.96 -12.43
C GLU A 267 21.45 2.07 -11.01
N MET A 268 20.87 1.36 -10.05
CA MET A 268 21.36 1.33 -8.67
C MET A 268 22.85 0.98 -8.61
N LEU A 269 23.29 -0.05 -9.33
CA LEU A 269 24.71 -0.47 -9.34
C LEU A 269 25.70 0.60 -9.83
N LYS A 270 25.23 1.63 -10.52
CA LYS A 270 26.03 2.71 -11.11
C LYS A 270 25.78 4.05 -10.45
N SER A 271 24.80 4.11 -9.52
CA SER A 271 24.38 5.37 -8.89
C SER A 271 25.43 5.95 -7.97
N ASP A 272 25.42 7.27 -7.86
CA ASP A 272 26.24 7.99 -6.89
C ASP A 272 25.85 7.65 -5.45
N ASP A 273 24.59 7.22 -5.23
CA ASP A 273 24.08 6.79 -3.93
C ASP A 273 24.82 5.57 -3.37
N VAL A 274 25.28 4.64 -4.22
CA VAL A 274 26.12 3.49 -3.78
C VAL A 274 27.44 4.00 -3.20
N GLN A 275 28.10 4.94 -3.88
CA GLN A 275 29.36 5.50 -3.40
C GLN A 275 29.16 6.36 -2.14
N GLU A 276 28.09 7.15 -2.10
CA GLU A 276 27.71 7.94 -0.92
C GLU A 276 27.46 7.05 0.30
N GLY A 277 26.70 5.97 0.13
CA GLY A 277 26.42 5.02 1.22
C GLY A 277 27.70 4.40 1.79
N VAL A 278 28.64 4.00 0.93
CA VAL A 278 29.94 3.45 1.35
C VAL A 278 30.77 4.52 2.07
N ASN A 279 30.86 5.73 1.50
CA ASN A 279 31.63 6.83 2.09
C ASN A 279 31.07 7.26 3.46
N ALA A 280 29.74 7.42 3.55
CA ALA A 280 29.06 7.79 4.79
C ALA A 280 29.32 6.77 5.90
N PHE A 281 29.25 5.46 5.57
CA PHE A 281 29.54 4.38 6.52
C PHE A 281 30.99 4.45 7.03
N VAL A 282 31.95 4.61 6.13
CA VAL A 282 33.39 4.71 6.50
C VAL A 282 33.68 5.96 7.35
N GLU A 283 33.04 7.07 7.00
CA GLU A 283 33.20 8.37 7.68
C GLU A 283 32.34 8.47 8.96
N LYS A 284 31.49 7.49 9.26
CA LYS A 284 30.56 7.45 10.40
C LYS A 284 29.64 8.66 10.47
N ARG A 285 29.09 9.06 9.34
CA ARG A 285 28.06 10.10 9.19
C ARG A 285 26.81 9.55 8.53
N ASP A 286 25.73 10.30 8.59
CA ASP A 286 24.51 9.98 7.86
C ASP A 286 24.74 10.15 6.35
N ALA A 287 24.23 9.22 5.56
CA ALA A 287 24.25 9.28 4.11
C ALA A 287 23.20 10.29 3.59
N LYS A 288 23.48 10.89 2.43
CA LYS A 288 22.59 11.84 1.76
C LYS A 288 22.29 11.31 0.36
N PHE A 289 21.25 10.50 0.26
CA PHE A 289 20.84 9.90 -1.00
C PHE A 289 20.05 10.88 -1.86
N THR A 290 20.32 10.86 -3.16
CA THR A 290 19.70 11.74 -4.16
C THR A 290 18.87 10.97 -5.18
N GLY A 291 19.04 9.67 -5.27
CA GLY A 291 18.38 8.82 -6.26
C GLY A 291 19.03 8.87 -7.64
N SER A 292 20.30 9.25 -7.71
CA SER A 292 21.05 9.42 -8.97
C SER A 292 22.34 8.59 -8.98
#